data_ec1495fa954e8bae3b0e5c17dfeb2b19
#
_entry.id   ec1495fa954e8bae3b0e5c17dfeb2b19
#
_cell.length_a   1.000
_cell.length_b   1.000
_cell.length_c   1.000
_cell.angle_alpha   90.00
_cell.angle_beta   90.00
_cell.angle_gamma   90.00
#
_symmetry.space_group_name_H-M   'P 1'
#
loop_
_entity.id
_entity.type
_entity.pdbx_description
1 polymer ?
#
loop_
_entity_poly.entity_id
_entity_poly.type
_entity_poly.pdbx_seq_one_letter_code
_entity_poly.pdbx_strand_id
1 'polypeptide(L)'
;MTNHTSDAAVEAQIDARIHQQLDYWIEQLARLCAQPSISAQRLGIEECAALVATMLEEQGYTAEILPTGGSPVVYGDSGAAGQARTLLFYNHYDVQPPEPLELWNSPPFTLTRVGDQLFARGVSDDKGQLIIRMAAAAAVRDVLGGLPCRV
;
A
#
# COMPACT_ATOMS: atom_id res chain seq x y z
N MET A 1 21.31 2.22 -29.04
CA MET A 1 21.32 0.85 -28.51
C MET A 1 21.28 0.96 -27.00
N THR A 2 20.11 0.91 -26.42
CA THR A 2 19.88 1.04 -24.98
C THR A 2 20.29 -0.25 -24.29
N ASN A 3 20.98 -0.12 -23.18
CA ASN A 3 21.68 -1.14 -22.40
C ASN A 3 20.70 -2.12 -21.72
N HIS A 4 20.13 -3.07 -22.44
CA HIS A 4 19.25 -4.12 -21.88
C HIS A 4 19.87 -4.93 -20.74
N THR A 5 21.21 -5.05 -20.70
CA THR A 5 21.93 -5.77 -19.63
C THR A 5 21.94 -4.98 -18.30
N SER A 6 21.93 -3.65 -18.37
CA SER A 6 21.86 -2.76 -17.21
C SER A 6 20.47 -2.80 -16.56
N ASP A 7 19.42 -2.85 -17.36
CA ASP A 7 18.04 -2.85 -16.89
C ASP A 7 17.71 -4.16 -16.15
N ALA A 8 18.08 -5.33 -16.70
CA ALA A 8 17.86 -6.63 -16.06
C ALA A 8 18.62 -6.79 -14.72
N ALA A 9 19.81 -6.18 -14.60
CA ALA A 9 20.55 -6.20 -13.35
C ALA A 9 19.87 -5.33 -12.27
N VAL A 10 19.31 -4.18 -12.65
CA VAL A 10 18.54 -3.31 -11.76
C VAL A 10 17.24 -3.99 -11.32
N GLU A 11 16.52 -4.60 -12.24
CA GLU A 11 15.32 -5.38 -11.92
C GLU A 11 15.60 -6.48 -10.90
N ALA A 12 16.67 -7.26 -11.09
CA ALA A 12 17.08 -8.31 -10.15
C ALA A 12 17.43 -7.75 -8.75
N GLN A 13 18.02 -6.55 -8.67
CA GLN A 13 18.28 -5.88 -7.38
C GLN A 13 16.99 -5.41 -6.70
N ILE A 14 16.03 -4.90 -7.47
CA ILE A 14 14.71 -4.50 -6.95
C ILE A 14 13.97 -5.73 -6.41
N ASP A 15 13.95 -6.83 -7.15
CA ASP A 15 13.33 -8.09 -6.73
C ASP A 15 13.98 -8.62 -5.43
N ALA A 16 15.31 -8.62 -5.37
CA ALA A 16 16.03 -9.03 -4.17
C ALA A 16 15.68 -8.12 -2.98
N ARG A 17 15.54 -6.81 -3.20
CA ARG A 17 15.16 -5.86 -2.16
C ARG A 17 13.74 -6.09 -1.65
N ILE A 18 12.78 -6.37 -2.54
CA ILE A 18 11.40 -6.72 -2.17
C ILE A 18 11.40 -8.00 -1.31
N HIS A 19 12.13 -9.03 -1.72
CA HIS A 19 12.22 -10.27 -0.95
C HIS A 19 12.85 -10.07 0.45
N GLN A 20 13.87 -9.24 0.57
CA GLN A 20 14.48 -8.90 1.86
C GLN A 20 13.53 -8.19 2.82
N GLN A 21 12.56 -7.46 2.30
CA GLN A 21 11.60 -6.68 3.08
C GLN A 21 10.21 -7.33 3.16
N LEU A 22 10.05 -8.57 2.67
CA LEU A 22 8.75 -9.21 2.53
C LEU A 22 7.99 -9.27 3.87
N ASP A 23 8.65 -9.69 4.93
CA ASP A 23 8.01 -9.82 6.25
C ASP A 23 7.56 -8.44 6.79
N TYR A 24 8.38 -7.40 6.60
CA TYR A 24 7.99 -6.03 6.94
C TYR A 24 6.72 -5.59 6.20
N TRP A 25 6.64 -5.84 4.89
CA TRP A 25 5.48 -5.45 4.11
C TRP A 25 4.23 -6.27 4.42
N ILE A 26 4.40 -7.56 4.77
CA ILE A 26 3.30 -8.38 5.29
C ILE A 26 2.80 -7.82 6.64
N GLU A 27 3.68 -7.36 7.51
CA GLU A 27 3.31 -6.71 8.76
C GLU A 27 2.56 -5.39 8.53
N GLN A 28 3.00 -4.56 7.56
CA GLN A 28 2.28 -3.35 7.19
C GLN A 28 0.88 -3.68 6.63
N LEU A 29 0.76 -4.72 5.81
CA LEU A 29 -0.54 -5.19 5.34
C LEU A 29 -1.43 -5.67 6.50
N ALA A 30 -0.87 -6.39 7.45
CA ALA A 30 -1.60 -6.83 8.65
C ALA A 30 -2.11 -5.64 9.46
N ARG A 31 -1.28 -4.62 9.68
CA ARG A 31 -1.62 -3.37 10.35
C ARG A 31 -2.78 -2.65 9.64
N LEU A 32 -2.73 -2.55 8.31
CA LEU A 32 -3.78 -1.89 7.54
C LEU A 32 -5.07 -2.72 7.50
N CYS A 33 -5.01 -4.04 7.38
CA CYS A 33 -6.17 -4.91 7.41
C CYS A 33 -6.84 -4.94 8.80
N ALA A 34 -6.07 -4.78 9.88
CA ALA A 34 -6.59 -4.74 11.24
C ALA A 34 -7.47 -3.52 11.53
N GLN A 35 -7.30 -2.42 10.77
CA GLN A 35 -8.16 -1.24 10.86
C GLN A 35 -9.40 -1.45 9.98
N PRO A 36 -10.60 -1.64 10.54
CA PRO A 36 -11.83 -1.66 9.74
C PRO A 36 -12.04 -0.34 8.99
N SER A 37 -12.62 -0.42 7.79
CA SER A 37 -12.95 0.76 6.97
C SER A 37 -14.13 0.45 6.06
N ILE A 38 -15.30 0.18 6.68
CA ILE A 38 -16.49 -0.29 5.99
C ILE A 38 -17.33 0.91 5.55
N SER A 39 -17.22 1.35 4.31
CA SER A 39 -17.90 2.54 3.79
C SER A 39 -19.43 2.42 3.85
N ALA A 40 -20.00 1.26 3.56
CA ALA A 40 -21.44 1.01 3.64
C ALA A 40 -22.01 1.19 5.05
N GLN A 41 -21.20 1.00 6.09
CA GLN A 41 -21.57 1.13 7.51
C GLN A 41 -21.02 2.43 8.13
N ARG A 42 -20.25 3.21 7.39
CA ARG A 42 -19.50 4.38 7.89
C ARG A 42 -18.64 4.05 9.10
N LEU A 43 -18.02 2.88 9.11
CA LEU A 43 -17.25 2.36 10.23
C LEU A 43 -15.75 2.43 9.93
N GLY A 44 -14.99 3.14 10.76
CA GLY A 44 -13.53 3.16 10.75
C GLY A 44 -12.90 3.85 9.53
N ILE A 45 -13.64 4.66 8.79
CA ILE A 45 -13.17 5.34 7.57
C ILE A 45 -12.14 6.41 7.91
N GLU A 46 -12.44 7.26 8.88
CA GLU A 46 -11.56 8.36 9.30
C GLU A 46 -10.25 7.82 9.90
N GLU A 47 -10.36 6.80 10.75
CA GLU A 47 -9.23 6.13 11.38
C GLU A 47 -8.34 5.43 10.34
N CYS A 48 -8.96 4.81 9.33
CA CYS A 48 -8.21 4.19 8.23
C CYS A 48 -7.53 5.25 7.35
N ALA A 49 -8.18 6.37 7.06
CA ALA A 49 -7.57 7.48 6.35
C ALA A 49 -6.34 8.02 7.09
N ALA A 50 -6.46 8.23 8.40
CA ALA A 50 -5.35 8.67 9.25
C ALA A 50 -4.19 7.65 9.25
N LEU A 51 -4.52 6.35 9.32
CA LEU A 51 -3.52 5.30 9.24
C LEU A 51 -2.79 5.29 7.90
N VAL A 52 -3.51 5.41 6.78
CA VAL A 52 -2.89 5.46 5.43
C VAL A 52 -1.99 6.68 5.30
N ALA A 53 -2.41 7.86 5.79
CA ALA A 53 -1.58 9.06 5.79
C ALA A 53 -0.27 8.83 6.58
N THR A 54 -0.38 8.28 7.80
CA THR A 54 0.78 7.93 8.62
C THR A 54 1.72 6.96 7.90
N MET A 55 1.17 5.91 7.25
CA MET A 55 1.99 4.93 6.52
C MET A 55 2.72 5.57 5.33
N LEU A 56 2.11 6.52 4.64
CA LEU A 56 2.75 7.29 3.57
C LEU A 56 3.89 8.15 4.14
N GLU A 57 3.67 8.84 5.26
CA GLU A 57 4.70 9.64 5.94
C GLU A 57 5.89 8.79 6.42
N GLU A 58 5.63 7.61 6.97
CA GLU A 58 6.65 6.62 7.35
C GLU A 58 7.52 6.20 6.15
N GLN A 59 6.97 6.26 4.93
CA GLN A 59 7.69 6.00 3.67
C GLN A 59 8.32 7.27 3.07
N GLY A 60 8.24 8.42 3.74
CA GLY A 60 8.87 9.67 3.33
C GLY A 60 8.05 10.49 2.32
N TYR A 61 6.76 10.21 2.19
CA TYR A 61 5.84 11.06 1.43
C TYR A 61 5.32 12.21 2.29
N THR A 62 4.99 13.34 1.68
CA THR A 62 4.07 14.29 2.31
C THR A 62 2.65 13.76 2.14
N ALA A 63 1.88 13.68 3.22
CA ALA A 63 0.51 13.17 3.17
C ALA A 63 -0.49 14.22 3.63
N GLU A 64 -1.64 14.29 2.94
CA GLU A 64 -2.76 15.16 3.27
C GLU A 64 -4.06 14.36 3.28
N ILE A 65 -4.92 14.63 4.26
CA ILE A 65 -6.28 14.10 4.30
C ILE A 65 -7.22 15.20 3.82
N LEU A 66 -7.76 15.00 2.63
CA LEU A 66 -8.62 15.98 1.96
C LEU A 66 -10.09 15.66 2.23
N PRO A 67 -10.84 16.57 2.87
CA PRO A 67 -12.26 16.35 3.09
C PRO A 67 -13.02 16.37 1.77
N THR A 68 -14.03 15.51 1.68
CA THR A 68 -14.97 15.49 0.55
C THR A 68 -16.41 15.55 1.07
N GLY A 69 -17.39 15.50 0.18
CA GLY A 69 -18.79 15.32 0.56
C GLY A 69 -19.15 13.92 1.08
N GLY A 70 -18.18 12.99 1.06
CA GLY A 70 -18.28 11.60 1.52
C GLY A 70 -17.06 11.21 2.36
N SER A 71 -16.47 10.05 2.06
CA SER A 71 -15.23 9.59 2.71
C SER A 71 -14.04 10.48 2.32
N PRO A 72 -13.11 10.78 3.24
CA PRO A 72 -11.96 11.62 2.92
C PRO A 72 -11.04 10.94 1.90
N VAL A 73 -10.32 11.75 1.12
CA VAL A 73 -9.26 11.30 0.23
C VAL A 73 -7.92 11.50 0.92
N VAL A 74 -7.06 10.47 0.90
CA VAL A 74 -5.68 10.59 1.33
C VAL A 74 -4.82 10.84 0.10
N TYR A 75 -4.13 11.97 0.07
CA TYR A 75 -3.19 12.33 -0.98
C TYR A 75 -1.77 12.22 -0.45
N GLY A 76 -0.92 11.49 -1.16
CA GLY A 76 0.50 11.36 -0.85
C GLY A 76 1.37 11.86 -2.00
N ASP A 77 2.49 12.50 -1.68
CA ASP A 77 3.41 13.06 -2.67
C ASP A 77 4.86 12.80 -2.25
N SER A 78 5.64 12.20 -3.13
CA SER A 78 7.06 11.94 -2.90
C SER A 78 7.95 13.19 -2.88
N GLY A 79 7.41 14.36 -3.24
CA GLY A 79 8.14 15.62 -3.20
C GLY A 79 9.31 15.71 -4.20
N ALA A 80 9.37 14.87 -5.22
CA ALA A 80 10.44 14.86 -6.22
C ALA A 80 10.35 16.10 -7.13
N ALA A 81 10.71 17.26 -6.59
CA ALA A 81 10.74 18.52 -7.31
C ALA A 81 11.73 18.45 -8.50
N GLY A 82 11.29 18.93 -9.67
CA GLY A 82 12.11 18.95 -10.89
C GLY A 82 12.08 17.68 -11.72
N GLN A 83 11.35 16.65 -11.33
CA GLN A 83 11.14 15.46 -12.14
C GLN A 83 10.18 15.78 -13.31
N ALA A 84 10.58 15.38 -14.52
CA ALA A 84 9.81 15.63 -15.74
C ALA A 84 8.56 14.75 -15.87
N ARG A 85 8.43 13.70 -15.04
CA ARG A 85 7.35 12.72 -15.10
C ARG A 85 6.72 12.54 -13.73
N THR A 86 5.42 12.27 -13.72
CA THR A 86 4.66 11.90 -12.54
C THR A 86 3.97 10.57 -12.78
N LEU A 87 4.09 9.65 -11.83
CA LEU A 87 3.32 8.42 -11.76
C LEU A 87 2.25 8.58 -10.70
N LEU A 88 0.99 8.50 -11.10
CA LEU A 88 -0.14 8.55 -10.19
C LEU A 88 -0.66 7.14 -9.95
N PHE A 89 -0.66 6.71 -8.68
CA PHE A 89 -1.39 5.54 -8.22
C PHE A 89 -2.75 5.96 -7.67
N TYR A 90 -3.77 5.21 -8.04
CA TYR A 90 -5.11 5.30 -7.46
C TYR A 90 -5.44 4.01 -6.73
N ASN A 91 -5.86 4.13 -5.49
CA ASN A 91 -6.30 3.04 -4.63
C ASN A 91 -7.52 3.47 -3.83
N HIS A 92 -8.27 2.50 -3.29
CA HIS A 92 -9.22 2.76 -2.23
C HIS A 92 -8.82 2.02 -0.95
N TYR A 93 -9.16 2.58 0.20
CA TYR A 93 -8.83 2.00 1.51
C TYR A 93 -10.08 1.48 2.24
N ASP A 94 -11.27 1.73 1.70
CA ASP A 94 -12.49 1.14 2.24
C ASP A 94 -12.64 -0.32 1.79
N VAL A 95 -13.49 -1.03 2.52
CA VAL A 95 -13.75 -2.45 2.27
C VAL A 95 -15.25 -2.74 2.36
N GLN A 96 -15.67 -3.83 1.75
CA GLN A 96 -17.02 -4.36 1.89
C GLN A 96 -17.25 -4.90 3.32
N PRO A 97 -18.50 -4.93 3.80
CA PRO A 97 -18.86 -5.63 5.03
C PRO A 97 -18.33 -7.06 5.04
N PRO A 98 -17.89 -7.59 6.21
CA PRO A 98 -17.34 -8.94 6.28
C PRO A 98 -18.43 -10.04 6.35
N GLU A 99 -19.69 -9.66 6.50
CA GLU A 99 -20.81 -10.63 6.62
C GLU A 99 -20.96 -11.49 5.37
N PRO A 100 -21.37 -12.76 5.52
CA PRO A 100 -21.71 -13.46 6.76
C PRO A 100 -20.45 -13.97 7.48
N LEU A 101 -20.34 -13.68 8.78
CA LEU A 101 -19.12 -13.94 9.57
C LEU A 101 -18.82 -15.44 9.74
N GLU A 102 -19.84 -16.29 9.72
CA GLU A 102 -19.73 -17.75 9.84
C GLU A 102 -19.02 -18.43 8.67
N LEU A 103 -18.83 -17.72 7.56
CA LEU A 103 -18.10 -18.25 6.39
C LEU A 103 -16.58 -17.98 6.47
N TRP A 104 -16.13 -17.22 7.45
CA TRP A 104 -14.71 -16.95 7.62
C TRP A 104 -14.06 -18.04 8.47
N ASN A 105 -12.91 -18.56 7.99
CA ASN A 105 -12.07 -19.50 8.74
C ASN A 105 -11.17 -18.81 9.79
N SER A 106 -11.07 -17.48 9.75
CA SER A 106 -10.33 -16.64 10.69
C SER A 106 -11.03 -15.28 10.83
N PRO A 107 -10.77 -14.50 11.90
CA PRO A 107 -11.40 -13.18 12.04
C PRO A 107 -11.12 -12.29 10.82
N PRO A 108 -12.13 -11.63 10.22
CA PRO A 108 -12.00 -10.92 8.94
C PRO A 108 -10.92 -9.83 8.92
N PHE A 109 -10.69 -9.16 10.04
CA PHE A 109 -9.72 -8.08 10.19
C PHE A 109 -8.40 -8.52 10.83
N THR A 110 -8.14 -9.84 10.90
CA THR A 110 -6.87 -10.39 11.36
C THR A 110 -6.19 -11.09 10.19
N LEU A 111 -5.07 -10.52 9.71
CA LEU A 111 -4.32 -11.12 8.61
C LEU A 111 -3.84 -12.51 9.03
N THR A 112 -4.29 -13.53 8.34
CA THR A 112 -3.96 -14.93 8.61
C THR A 112 -3.23 -15.52 7.43
N ARG A 113 -2.05 -16.11 7.68
CA ARG A 113 -1.26 -16.80 6.65
C ARG A 113 -1.54 -18.31 6.69
N VAL A 114 -1.85 -18.89 5.56
CA VAL A 114 -2.01 -20.34 5.37
C VAL A 114 -1.16 -20.76 4.16
N GLY A 115 -0.04 -21.38 4.42
CA GLY A 115 0.96 -21.65 3.38
C GLY A 115 1.48 -20.36 2.75
N ASP A 116 1.31 -20.21 1.45
CA ASP A 116 1.72 -19.02 0.69
C ASP A 116 0.58 -18.01 0.46
N GLN A 117 -0.57 -18.22 1.10
CA GLN A 117 -1.74 -17.37 0.96
C GLN A 117 -1.99 -16.53 2.22
N LEU A 118 -2.48 -15.29 2.01
CA LEU A 118 -2.86 -14.35 3.05
C LEU A 118 -4.37 -14.12 2.99
N PHE A 119 -5.02 -14.17 4.14
CA PHE A 119 -6.47 -14.04 4.27
C PHE A 119 -6.82 -12.92 5.25
N ALA A 120 -7.55 -11.91 4.76
CA ALA A 120 -8.22 -10.88 5.57
C ALA A 120 -9.21 -10.12 4.68
N ARG A 121 -10.14 -9.37 5.28
CA ARG A 121 -10.95 -8.41 4.54
C ARG A 121 -10.08 -7.27 4.03
N GLY A 122 -10.10 -7.00 2.72
CA GLY A 122 -9.28 -5.97 2.07
C GLY A 122 -7.89 -6.45 1.61
N VAL A 123 -7.49 -7.69 1.92
CA VAL A 123 -6.16 -8.20 1.54
C VAL A 123 -5.94 -8.22 0.03
N SER A 124 -6.99 -8.44 -0.75
CA SER A 124 -6.95 -8.43 -2.22
C SER A 124 -7.55 -7.15 -2.81
N ASP A 125 -8.56 -6.56 -2.14
CA ASP A 125 -9.36 -5.45 -2.65
C ASP A 125 -9.65 -4.44 -1.53
N ASP A 126 -8.87 -3.35 -1.40
CA ASP A 126 -7.74 -2.90 -2.24
C ASP A 126 -6.49 -2.61 -1.39
N LYS A 127 -6.54 -2.89 -0.05
CA LYS A 127 -5.45 -2.62 0.90
C LYS A 127 -4.14 -3.31 0.51
N GLY A 128 -4.22 -4.55 -0.02
CA GLY A 128 -3.05 -5.25 -0.51
C GLY A 128 -2.40 -4.54 -1.69
N GLN A 129 -3.18 -4.02 -2.62
CA GLN A 129 -2.66 -3.27 -3.77
C GLN A 129 -1.97 -1.98 -3.34
N LEU A 130 -2.51 -1.29 -2.33
CA LEU A 130 -1.88 -0.11 -1.74
C LEU A 130 -0.50 -0.46 -1.17
N ILE A 131 -0.40 -1.50 -0.35
CA ILE A 131 0.87 -1.94 0.24
C ILE A 131 1.87 -2.41 -0.83
N ILE A 132 1.44 -3.14 -1.85
CA ILE A 132 2.31 -3.59 -2.95
C ILE A 132 2.92 -2.39 -3.68
N ARG A 133 2.16 -1.33 -3.95
CA ARG A 133 2.65 -0.13 -4.61
C ARG A 133 3.63 0.65 -3.75
N MET A 134 3.37 0.75 -2.44
CA MET A 134 4.31 1.34 -1.50
C MET A 134 5.62 0.54 -1.44
N ALA A 135 5.53 -0.80 -1.38
CA ALA A 135 6.69 -1.69 -1.37
C ALA A 135 7.53 -1.55 -2.64
N ALA A 136 6.89 -1.53 -3.81
CA ALA A 136 7.56 -1.35 -5.09
C ALA A 136 8.28 0.00 -5.17
N ALA A 137 7.61 1.08 -4.79
CA ALA A 137 8.21 2.42 -4.79
C ALA A 137 9.40 2.52 -3.80
N ALA A 138 9.27 1.93 -2.62
CA ALA A 138 10.35 1.87 -1.63
C ALA A 138 11.56 1.08 -2.15
N ALA A 139 11.34 -0.10 -2.76
CA ALA A 139 12.41 -0.91 -3.31
C ALA A 139 13.15 -0.18 -4.46
N VAL A 140 12.41 0.48 -5.35
CA VAL A 140 12.99 1.30 -6.43
C VAL A 140 13.83 2.43 -5.85
N ARG A 141 13.30 3.16 -4.86
CA ARG A 141 14.02 4.24 -4.19
C ARG A 141 15.31 3.75 -3.54
N ASP A 142 15.25 2.62 -2.85
CA ASP A 142 16.41 2.06 -2.14
C ASP A 142 17.51 1.60 -3.10
N VAL A 143 17.15 0.99 -4.22
CA VAL A 143 18.11 0.48 -5.22
C VAL A 143 18.71 1.60 -6.06
N LEU A 144 17.90 2.59 -6.45
CA LEU A 144 18.35 3.68 -7.33
C LEU A 144 18.88 4.91 -6.56
N GLY A 145 18.76 4.93 -5.23
CA GLY A 145 19.10 6.10 -4.42
C GLY A 145 18.11 7.26 -4.54
N GLY A 146 16.94 7.01 -5.10
CA GLY A 146 15.86 7.98 -5.30
C GLY A 146 14.79 7.46 -6.26
N LEU A 147 13.62 8.11 -6.28
CA LEU A 147 12.58 7.78 -7.25
C LEU A 147 12.88 8.41 -8.62
N PRO A 148 12.74 7.68 -9.74
CA PRO A 148 13.03 8.20 -11.09
C PRO A 148 11.95 9.16 -11.61
N CYS A 149 10.86 9.32 -10.88
CA CYS A 149 9.74 10.22 -11.17
C CYS A 149 9.06 10.65 -9.86
N ARG A 150 8.25 11.69 -9.92
CA ARG A 150 7.33 12.02 -8.83
C ARG A 150 6.25 10.93 -8.73
N VAL A 151 5.94 10.50 -7.53
CA VAL A 151 4.89 9.51 -7.23
C VAL A 151 3.89 10.12 -6.27
#